data_c35a7b9e1cbe7d154127ddfae1ecdd48
#
_entry.id   c35a7b9e1cbe7d154127ddfae1ecdd48
#
_cell.length_a   1.000
_cell.length_b   1.000
_cell.length_c   1.000
_cell.angle_alpha   90.00
_cell.angle_beta   90.00
_cell.angle_gamma   90.00
#
_symmetry.space_group_name_H-M   'P 1'
#
loop_
_entity.id
_entity.type
_entity.pdbx_description
1 polymer ?
#
loop_
_entity_poly.entity_id
_entity_poly.type
_entity_poly.pdbx_seq_one_letter_code
_entity_poly.pdbx_strand_id
1 'polypeptide(L)'
;GKTEMWYVVAADKGAHLRSGFSKQVTPAEYAASVADNTITDILADYQIHPGDVFFLPAGRVHSIGAGAFIAEIQQTSNITYRIYDFNRRDANGNTRELHTELAKEAIDYTVLPDYRTHYTPAQNSRVELVSCPYFTTSLLDLTAPETLELADLDSFVVAICIEGRGTIADDNGETLPVHQGETVLIPASARSLAFTPDGAMKLLTSWIA
;
A
#
# COMPACT_ATOMS: atom_id res chain seq x y z
N GLY A 1 0.26 -14.65 -6.62
CA GLY A 1 -0.64 -13.59 -6.24
C GLY A 1 0.04 -12.23 -6.23
N LYS A 2 -0.71 -11.17 -6.05
CA LYS A 2 -0.22 -9.79 -5.91
C LYS A 2 -0.83 -9.22 -4.63
N THR A 3 -0.31 -9.67 -3.49
CA THR A 3 -0.67 -9.12 -2.18
C THR A 3 -0.01 -7.77 -2.02
N GLU A 4 -0.78 -6.78 -1.57
CA GLU A 4 -0.37 -5.38 -1.47
C GLU A 4 -0.75 -4.79 -0.13
N MET A 5 -0.10 -3.70 0.22
CA MET A 5 -0.60 -2.74 1.19
C MET A 5 -0.51 -1.34 0.62
N TRP A 6 -1.45 -0.50 0.97
CA TRP A 6 -1.44 0.92 0.65
C TRP A 6 -1.37 1.76 1.91
N TYR A 7 -0.51 2.75 1.88
CA TYR A 7 -0.46 3.82 2.87
C TYR A 7 -0.82 5.14 2.18
N VAL A 8 -1.82 5.83 2.67
CA VAL A 8 -2.24 7.14 2.13
C VAL A 8 -1.28 8.22 2.63
N VAL A 9 -0.41 8.71 1.76
CA VAL A 9 0.55 9.78 2.07
C VAL A 9 -0.14 11.14 2.09
N ALA A 10 -0.99 11.40 1.08
CA ALA A 10 -1.80 12.61 1.00
C ALA A 10 -3.13 12.32 0.28
N ALA A 11 -4.14 13.12 0.56
CA ALA A 11 -5.44 13.03 -0.06
C ALA A 11 -6.04 14.42 -0.27
N ASP A 12 -6.53 14.69 -1.48
CA ASP A 12 -7.31 15.88 -1.77
C ASP A 12 -8.66 15.81 -1.05
N LYS A 13 -9.31 16.95 -0.87
CA LYS A 13 -10.65 16.99 -0.30
C LYS A 13 -11.62 16.14 -1.12
N GLY A 14 -12.20 15.13 -0.48
CA GLY A 14 -13.13 14.21 -1.12
C GLY A 14 -12.47 13.08 -1.94
N ALA A 15 -11.15 12.87 -1.81
CA ALA A 15 -10.48 11.72 -2.41
C ALA A 15 -11.02 10.40 -1.83
N HIS A 16 -11.15 9.41 -2.70
CA HIS A 16 -11.72 8.11 -2.38
C HIS A 16 -10.85 6.98 -2.91
N LEU A 17 -10.98 5.83 -2.29
CA LEU A 17 -10.55 4.54 -2.87
C LEU A 17 -11.61 3.48 -2.62
N ARG A 18 -11.52 2.37 -3.35
CA ARG A 18 -12.39 1.21 -3.14
C ARG A 18 -11.57 0.01 -2.72
N SER A 19 -12.09 -0.76 -1.76
CA SER A 19 -11.48 -2.00 -1.31
C SER A 19 -12.57 -2.99 -0.90
N GLY A 20 -12.65 -4.12 -1.62
CA GLY A 20 -13.62 -5.18 -1.38
C GLY A 20 -15.06 -4.84 -1.76
N PHE A 21 -15.97 -5.72 -1.40
CA PHE A 21 -17.40 -5.57 -1.66
C PHE A 21 -18.14 -4.93 -0.48
N SER A 22 -19.11 -4.07 -0.76
CA SER A 22 -19.96 -3.42 0.25
C SER A 22 -21.08 -4.32 0.78
N LYS A 23 -21.34 -5.43 0.10
CA LYS A 23 -22.38 -6.44 0.42
C LYS A 23 -21.97 -7.79 -0.12
N GLN A 24 -22.66 -8.85 0.34
CA GLN A 24 -22.47 -10.18 -0.22
C GLN A 24 -22.80 -10.19 -1.72
N VAL A 25 -21.88 -10.72 -2.51
CA VAL A 25 -21.95 -10.78 -3.98
C VAL A 25 -21.58 -12.19 -4.43
N THR A 26 -22.37 -12.76 -5.32
CA THR A 26 -22.05 -14.01 -5.99
C THR A 26 -21.21 -13.76 -7.24
N PRO A 27 -20.47 -14.76 -7.77
CA PRO A 27 -19.76 -14.64 -9.04
C PRO A 27 -20.65 -14.25 -10.23
N ALA A 28 -21.92 -14.66 -10.21
CA ALA A 28 -22.90 -14.30 -11.25
C ALA A 28 -23.31 -12.83 -11.14
N GLU A 29 -23.59 -12.33 -9.93
CA GLU A 29 -23.92 -10.92 -9.70
C GLU A 29 -22.74 -9.99 -10.02
N TYR A 30 -21.52 -10.42 -9.69
CA TYR A 30 -20.30 -9.71 -10.11
C TYR A 30 -20.24 -9.56 -11.64
N ALA A 31 -20.38 -10.69 -12.38
CA ALA A 31 -20.30 -10.67 -13.83
C ALA A 31 -21.40 -9.79 -14.48
N ALA A 32 -22.62 -9.85 -13.94
CA ALA A 32 -23.74 -9.00 -14.36
C ALA A 32 -23.41 -7.51 -14.10
N SER A 33 -22.90 -7.16 -12.92
CA SER A 33 -22.54 -5.77 -12.58
C SER A 33 -21.42 -5.20 -13.45
N VAL A 34 -20.47 -6.03 -13.89
CA VAL A 34 -19.46 -5.62 -14.88
C VAL A 34 -20.10 -5.36 -16.22
N ALA A 35 -20.97 -6.27 -16.71
CA ALA A 35 -21.66 -6.13 -18.00
C ALA A 35 -22.55 -4.89 -18.07
N ASP A 36 -23.22 -4.57 -16.96
CA ASP A 36 -24.15 -3.44 -16.83
C ASP A 36 -23.44 -2.11 -16.45
N ASN A 37 -22.10 -2.10 -16.29
CA ASN A 37 -21.31 -0.96 -15.80
C ASN A 37 -21.74 -0.44 -14.40
N THR A 38 -22.27 -1.30 -13.55
CA THR A 38 -22.71 -0.99 -12.19
C THR A 38 -21.77 -1.58 -11.11
N ILE A 39 -20.62 -2.10 -11.49
CA ILE A 39 -19.67 -2.75 -10.57
C ILE A 39 -19.29 -1.84 -9.40
N THR A 40 -19.20 -0.54 -9.61
CA THR A 40 -18.87 0.44 -8.57
C THR A 40 -19.92 0.53 -7.47
N ASP A 41 -21.17 0.14 -7.72
CA ASP A 41 -22.30 0.23 -6.77
C ASP A 41 -22.28 -0.92 -5.74
N ILE A 42 -21.49 -1.94 -5.99
CA ILE A 42 -21.33 -3.10 -5.11
C ILE A 42 -19.97 -3.15 -4.41
N LEU A 43 -19.08 -2.18 -4.68
CA LEU A 43 -17.79 -2.06 -4.02
C LEU A 43 -17.88 -1.18 -2.77
N ALA A 44 -17.09 -1.50 -1.75
CA ALA A 44 -16.95 -0.65 -0.57
C ALA A 44 -16.10 0.57 -0.92
N ASP A 45 -16.66 1.76 -0.73
CA ASP A 45 -16.08 3.05 -1.06
C ASP A 45 -15.64 3.77 0.22
N TYR A 46 -14.40 4.26 0.24
CA TYR A 46 -13.80 4.91 1.40
C TYR A 46 -13.34 6.31 1.05
N GLN A 47 -13.89 7.31 1.71
CA GLN A 47 -13.22 8.60 1.78
C GLN A 47 -11.93 8.42 2.58
N ILE A 48 -10.80 8.86 2.01
CA ILE A 48 -9.48 8.63 2.57
C ILE A 48 -8.84 9.88 3.14
N HIS A 49 -7.95 9.65 4.12
CA HIS A 49 -7.17 10.68 4.79
C HIS A 49 -5.71 10.25 4.89
N PRO A 50 -4.75 11.19 4.98
CA PRO A 50 -3.36 10.85 5.26
C PRO A 50 -3.24 9.96 6.50
N GLY A 51 -2.47 8.88 6.39
CA GLY A 51 -2.29 7.88 7.43
C GLY A 51 -3.25 6.67 7.34
N ASP A 52 -4.27 6.70 6.49
CA ASP A 52 -5.09 5.50 6.26
C ASP A 52 -4.24 4.39 5.65
N VAL A 53 -4.47 3.16 6.12
CA VAL A 53 -3.80 1.95 5.64
C VAL A 53 -4.83 0.93 5.16
N PHE A 54 -4.53 0.27 4.04
CA PHE A 54 -5.34 -0.81 3.51
C PHE A 54 -4.44 -2.00 3.17
N PHE A 55 -4.76 -3.18 3.72
CA PHE A 55 -4.13 -4.43 3.33
C PHE A 55 -4.99 -5.11 2.26
N LEU A 56 -4.38 -5.46 1.14
CA LEU A 56 -5.02 -5.97 -0.07
C LEU A 56 -4.45 -7.34 -0.42
N PRO A 57 -4.93 -8.42 0.21
CA PRO A 57 -4.51 -9.77 -0.20
C PRO A 57 -4.90 -10.03 -1.66
N ALA A 58 -4.17 -10.93 -2.31
CA ALA A 58 -4.51 -11.35 -3.68
C ALA A 58 -5.98 -11.77 -3.77
N GLY A 59 -6.67 -11.31 -4.82
CA GLY A 59 -8.12 -11.50 -5.02
C GLY A 59 -9.00 -10.39 -4.48
N ARG A 60 -8.48 -9.47 -3.64
CA ARG A 60 -9.23 -8.32 -3.16
C ARG A 60 -9.45 -7.32 -4.31
N VAL A 61 -10.74 -7.06 -4.63
CA VAL A 61 -11.08 -6.01 -5.59
C VAL A 61 -10.74 -4.64 -5.01
N HIS A 62 -10.03 -3.81 -5.77
CA HIS A 62 -9.60 -2.50 -5.30
C HIS A 62 -9.41 -1.50 -6.44
N SER A 63 -9.51 -0.21 -6.13
CA SER A 63 -9.16 0.87 -7.04
C SER A 63 -8.82 2.15 -6.30
N ILE A 64 -7.87 2.91 -6.85
CA ILE A 64 -7.49 4.24 -6.34
C ILE A 64 -8.28 5.28 -7.11
N GLY A 65 -8.95 6.18 -6.39
CA GLY A 65 -9.65 7.33 -6.95
C GLY A 65 -8.73 8.53 -7.21
N ALA A 66 -9.27 9.55 -7.85
CA ALA A 66 -8.55 10.80 -8.07
C ALA A 66 -8.23 11.51 -6.74
N GLY A 67 -7.13 12.27 -6.71
CA GLY A 67 -6.69 13.03 -5.55
C GLY A 67 -6.03 12.21 -4.44
N ALA A 68 -5.83 10.91 -4.62
CA ALA A 68 -5.11 10.05 -3.69
C ALA A 68 -3.62 9.99 -4.06
N PHE A 69 -2.74 10.25 -3.09
CA PHE A 69 -1.31 9.99 -3.18
C PHE A 69 -0.95 8.89 -2.20
N ILE A 70 -0.54 7.74 -2.74
CA ILE A 70 -0.41 6.48 -2.01
C ILE A 70 0.99 5.91 -2.19
N ALA A 71 1.58 5.40 -1.09
CA ALA A 71 2.71 4.48 -1.15
C ALA A 71 2.15 3.05 -1.20
N GLU A 72 2.50 2.31 -2.26
CA GLU A 72 2.11 0.92 -2.47
C GLU A 72 3.30 0.00 -2.27
N ILE A 73 3.17 -0.94 -1.35
CA ILE A 73 4.12 -2.04 -1.14
C ILE A 73 3.42 -3.32 -1.59
N GLN A 74 4.07 -4.08 -2.49
CA GLN A 74 3.43 -5.23 -3.12
C GLN A 74 4.41 -6.38 -3.40
N GLN A 75 3.88 -7.59 -3.56
CA GLN A 75 4.63 -8.67 -4.19
C GLN A 75 4.94 -8.31 -5.64
N THR A 76 6.13 -8.68 -6.12
CA THR A 76 6.48 -8.59 -7.54
C THR A 76 5.58 -9.52 -8.36
N SER A 77 4.62 -8.95 -9.07
CA SER A 77 3.72 -9.66 -9.98
C SER A 77 3.28 -8.73 -11.10
N ASN A 78 3.31 -9.22 -12.31
CA ASN A 78 2.81 -8.51 -13.49
C ASN A 78 1.39 -8.95 -13.90
N ILE A 79 0.75 -9.82 -13.10
CA ILE A 79 -0.61 -10.27 -13.37
C ILE A 79 -1.59 -9.32 -12.70
N THR A 80 -2.37 -8.62 -13.52
CA THR A 80 -3.48 -7.76 -13.08
C THR A 80 -4.72 -8.13 -13.87
N TYR A 81 -5.78 -8.54 -13.19
CA TYR A 81 -7.09 -8.71 -13.80
C TYR A 81 -7.88 -7.42 -13.70
N ARG A 82 -8.01 -6.73 -14.83
CA ARG A 82 -8.80 -5.50 -14.92
C ARG A 82 -10.28 -5.85 -15.04
N ILE A 83 -11.07 -5.42 -14.07
CA ILE A 83 -12.51 -5.69 -14.02
C ILE A 83 -13.35 -4.48 -14.43
N TYR A 84 -12.76 -3.27 -14.39
CA TYR A 84 -13.40 -2.03 -14.75
C TYR A 84 -12.36 -0.98 -15.14
N ASP A 85 -12.68 -0.11 -16.09
CA ASP A 85 -11.77 0.95 -16.55
C ASP A 85 -12.48 2.29 -16.81
N PHE A 86 -13.62 2.53 -16.17
CA PHE A 86 -14.39 3.78 -16.31
C PHE A 86 -14.70 4.15 -17.75
N ASN A 87 -14.83 3.16 -18.63
CA ASN A 87 -15.04 3.31 -20.07
C ASN A 87 -14.00 4.23 -20.75
N ARG A 88 -12.79 4.33 -20.20
CA ARG A 88 -11.70 5.12 -20.77
C ARG A 88 -11.32 4.58 -22.15
N ARG A 89 -11.03 5.52 -23.06
CA ARG A 89 -10.57 5.21 -24.40
C ARG A 89 -9.18 5.80 -24.62
N ASP A 90 -8.37 5.09 -25.38
CA ASP A 90 -7.08 5.59 -25.86
C ASP A 90 -7.27 6.65 -26.97
N ALA A 91 -6.16 7.19 -27.49
CA ALA A 91 -6.17 8.18 -28.56
C ALA A 91 -6.82 7.66 -29.88
N ASN A 92 -6.92 6.33 -30.04
CA ASN A 92 -7.53 5.66 -31.20
C ASN A 92 -9.01 5.28 -30.95
N GLY A 93 -9.54 5.60 -29.76
CA GLY A 93 -10.91 5.28 -29.36
C GLY A 93 -11.11 3.88 -28.80
N ASN A 94 -10.05 3.08 -28.58
CA ASN A 94 -10.14 1.73 -28.07
C ASN A 94 -10.24 1.74 -26.53
N THR A 95 -11.04 0.81 -25.97
CA THR A 95 -11.07 0.51 -24.54
C THR A 95 -9.98 -0.49 -24.19
N ARG A 96 -9.51 -0.48 -22.95
CA ARG A 96 -8.63 -1.52 -22.45
C ARG A 96 -9.40 -2.82 -22.26
N GLU A 97 -8.72 -3.95 -22.47
CA GLU A 97 -9.27 -5.27 -22.23
C GLU A 97 -9.69 -5.45 -20.76
N LEU A 98 -10.86 -6.02 -20.55
CA LEU A 98 -11.35 -6.46 -19.24
C LEU A 98 -11.20 -7.98 -19.12
N HIS A 99 -10.85 -8.45 -17.93
CA HIS A 99 -10.58 -9.86 -17.62
C HIS A 99 -11.71 -10.46 -16.77
N THR A 100 -12.97 -10.19 -17.11
CA THR A 100 -14.15 -10.50 -16.27
C THR A 100 -14.20 -11.96 -15.85
N GLU A 101 -14.03 -12.90 -16.78
CA GLU A 101 -14.14 -14.34 -16.47
C GLU A 101 -12.96 -14.85 -15.65
N LEU A 102 -11.72 -14.42 -15.96
CA LEU A 102 -10.54 -14.78 -15.19
C LEU A 102 -10.59 -14.19 -13.77
N ALA A 103 -11.06 -12.95 -13.66
CA ALA A 103 -11.24 -12.29 -12.36
C ALA A 103 -12.31 -12.97 -11.52
N LYS A 104 -13.41 -13.43 -12.13
CA LYS A 104 -14.48 -14.15 -11.44
C LYS A 104 -13.99 -15.36 -10.63
N GLU A 105 -12.99 -16.06 -11.14
CA GLU A 105 -12.38 -17.22 -10.48
C GLU A 105 -11.32 -16.83 -9.43
N ALA A 106 -10.74 -15.63 -9.54
CA ALA A 106 -9.65 -15.16 -8.70
C ALA A 106 -10.10 -14.23 -7.54
N ILE A 107 -11.29 -13.67 -7.63
CA ILE A 107 -11.81 -12.72 -6.64
C ILE A 107 -12.11 -13.40 -5.31
N ASP A 108 -11.67 -12.73 -4.23
CA ASP A 108 -12.13 -13.01 -2.87
C ASP A 108 -13.46 -12.26 -2.63
N TYR A 109 -14.57 -13.03 -2.57
CA TYR A 109 -15.92 -12.51 -2.35
C TYR A 109 -16.26 -12.31 -0.87
N THR A 110 -15.31 -12.50 0.03
CA THR A 110 -15.51 -12.28 1.47
C THR A 110 -15.78 -10.80 1.73
N VAL A 111 -16.87 -10.52 2.45
CA VAL A 111 -17.23 -9.17 2.87
C VAL A 111 -16.74 -8.95 4.29
N LEU A 112 -15.95 -7.89 4.47
CA LEU A 112 -15.49 -7.46 5.79
C LEU A 112 -16.29 -6.24 6.27
N PRO A 113 -16.46 -6.08 7.58
CA PRO A 113 -17.15 -4.91 8.13
C PRO A 113 -16.36 -3.61 7.92
N ASP A 114 -15.03 -3.70 7.85
CA ASP A 114 -14.12 -2.64 7.46
C ASP A 114 -12.90 -3.25 6.76
N TYR A 115 -12.43 -2.60 5.70
CA TYR A 115 -11.24 -3.00 4.95
C TYR A 115 -10.02 -2.14 5.28
N ARG A 116 -10.14 -1.11 6.13
CA ARG A 116 -8.99 -0.40 6.68
C ARG A 116 -8.20 -1.30 7.62
N THR A 117 -6.90 -1.14 7.59
CA THR A 117 -6.00 -1.69 8.61
C THR A 117 -5.87 -0.66 9.72
N HIS A 118 -6.36 -1.01 10.92
CA HIS A 118 -6.28 -0.14 12.08
C HIS A 118 -4.96 -0.35 12.81
N TYR A 119 -4.30 0.74 13.16
CA TYR A 119 -3.10 0.75 13.98
C TYR A 119 -3.15 1.91 14.97
N THR A 120 -2.34 1.85 16.01
CA THR A 120 -2.20 2.95 16.98
C THR A 120 -0.97 3.76 16.60
N PRO A 121 -1.12 5.00 16.11
CA PRO A 121 0.03 5.86 15.84
C PRO A 121 0.87 6.10 17.09
N ALA A 122 2.20 6.06 16.92
CA ALA A 122 3.15 6.42 17.97
C ALA A 122 4.30 7.19 17.34
N GLN A 123 4.76 8.23 18.05
CA GLN A 123 5.87 9.05 17.60
C GLN A 123 7.19 8.55 18.20
N ASN A 124 8.28 8.66 17.43
CA ASN A 124 9.63 8.23 17.82
C ASN A 124 9.68 6.74 18.24
N SER A 125 8.94 5.92 17.52
CA SER A 125 8.96 4.47 17.69
C SER A 125 8.45 3.78 16.43
N ARG A 126 8.86 2.53 16.23
CA ARG A 126 8.38 1.71 15.10
C ARG A 126 6.97 1.21 15.38
N VAL A 127 6.06 1.48 14.45
CA VAL A 127 4.68 0.99 14.47
C VAL A 127 4.47 0.03 13.32
N GLU A 128 4.21 -1.24 13.61
CA GLU A 128 3.85 -2.22 12.58
C GLU A 128 2.48 -1.87 11.97
N LEU A 129 2.42 -1.80 10.65
CA LEU A 129 1.20 -1.54 9.89
C LEU A 129 0.60 -2.83 9.33
N VAL A 130 1.43 -3.64 8.68
CA VAL A 130 1.03 -4.90 8.04
C VAL A 130 2.17 -5.90 8.20
N SER A 131 1.83 -7.12 8.62
CA SER A 131 2.71 -8.28 8.56
C SER A 131 1.97 -9.44 7.88
N CYS A 132 2.57 -10.01 6.83
CA CYS A 132 2.01 -11.11 6.08
C CYS A 132 3.14 -12.06 5.60
N PRO A 133 2.84 -13.24 5.03
CA PRO A 133 3.89 -14.19 4.59
C PRO A 133 4.85 -13.67 3.51
N TYR A 134 4.65 -12.47 2.98
CA TYR A 134 5.42 -11.94 1.86
C TYR A 134 6.23 -10.70 2.23
N PHE A 135 5.74 -9.90 3.17
CA PHE A 135 6.43 -8.71 3.66
C PHE A 135 5.85 -8.25 5.01
N THR A 136 6.69 -7.58 5.75
CA THR A 136 6.27 -6.78 6.90
C THR A 136 6.59 -5.32 6.61
N THR A 137 5.65 -4.41 6.92
CA THR A 137 5.83 -2.97 6.75
C THR A 137 5.49 -2.24 8.04
N SER A 138 6.36 -1.33 8.43
CA SER A 138 6.20 -0.49 9.63
C SER A 138 6.31 0.99 9.26
N LEU A 139 5.71 1.83 10.09
CA LEU A 139 5.80 3.29 10.06
C LEU A 139 6.78 3.76 11.13
N LEU A 140 7.64 4.70 10.79
CA LEU A 140 8.44 5.53 11.68
C LEU A 140 7.98 6.98 11.51
N ASP A 141 7.41 7.60 12.54
CA ASP A 141 7.07 9.03 12.61
C ASP A 141 8.01 9.68 13.61
N LEU A 142 9.02 10.39 13.12
CA LEU A 142 10.19 10.79 13.90
C LEU A 142 10.29 12.31 14.02
N THR A 143 10.52 12.77 15.25
CA THR A 143 10.94 14.13 15.61
C THR A 143 12.23 14.11 16.44
N ALA A 144 12.72 12.91 16.79
CA ALA A 144 13.97 12.65 17.48
C ALA A 144 14.67 11.45 16.82
N PRO A 145 15.99 11.28 17.00
CA PRO A 145 16.70 10.12 16.49
C PRO A 145 16.13 8.81 17.02
N GLU A 146 16.07 7.81 16.13
CA GLU A 146 15.59 6.45 16.43
C GLU A 146 16.53 5.43 15.81
N THR A 147 16.70 4.28 16.47
CA THR A 147 17.52 3.17 15.96
C THR A 147 16.66 1.94 15.73
N LEU A 148 16.80 1.36 14.56
CA LEU A 148 16.18 0.09 14.19
C LEU A 148 17.23 -1.03 14.22
N GLU A 149 17.08 -1.97 15.14
CA GLU A 149 17.91 -3.17 15.19
C GLU A 149 17.49 -4.16 14.11
N LEU A 150 18.45 -4.67 13.33
CA LEU A 150 18.28 -5.57 12.19
C LEU A 150 19.03 -6.90 12.38
N ALA A 151 19.73 -7.09 13.48
CA ALA A 151 20.63 -8.24 13.69
C ALA A 151 19.93 -9.60 13.54
N ASP A 152 18.65 -9.68 13.87
CA ASP A 152 17.83 -10.89 13.79
C ASP A 152 17.02 -11.00 12.47
N LEU A 153 17.21 -10.04 11.55
CA LEU A 153 16.48 -9.99 10.29
C LEU A 153 17.32 -10.60 9.16
N ASP A 154 16.90 -11.72 8.62
CA ASP A 154 17.52 -12.37 7.44
C ASP A 154 16.90 -11.83 6.14
N SER A 155 16.91 -10.52 5.96
CA SER A 155 16.33 -9.83 4.80
C SER A 155 16.97 -8.45 4.61
N PHE A 156 16.92 -7.95 3.39
CA PHE A 156 17.12 -6.52 3.13
C PHE A 156 15.96 -5.70 3.73
N VAL A 157 16.19 -4.42 3.94
CA VAL A 157 15.13 -3.45 4.30
C VAL A 157 15.03 -2.38 3.22
N VAL A 158 13.80 -2.05 2.84
CA VAL A 158 13.51 -0.87 2.01
C VAL A 158 12.97 0.22 2.92
N ALA A 159 13.61 1.38 2.94
CA ALA A 159 13.14 2.58 3.64
C ALA A 159 12.63 3.59 2.61
N ILE A 160 11.37 4.03 2.74
CA ILE A 160 10.72 5.00 1.86
C ILE A 160 10.41 6.25 2.67
N CYS A 161 11.06 7.37 2.37
CA CYS A 161 10.75 8.64 3.03
C CYS A 161 9.47 9.22 2.42
N ILE A 162 8.39 9.21 3.20
CA ILE A 162 7.06 9.66 2.75
C ILE A 162 6.75 11.10 3.18
N GLU A 163 7.49 11.66 4.15
CA GLU A 163 7.34 13.04 4.60
C GLU A 163 8.65 13.55 5.22
N GLY A 164 8.99 14.82 5.01
CA GLY A 164 10.12 15.48 5.64
C GLY A 164 11.47 15.07 5.06
N ARG A 165 12.49 15.11 5.90
CA ARG A 165 13.87 14.79 5.54
C ARG A 165 14.72 14.47 6.77
N GLY A 166 15.89 13.86 6.54
CA GLY A 166 16.84 13.53 7.59
C GLY A 166 18.01 12.73 7.03
N THR A 167 18.61 11.90 7.88
CA THR A 167 19.69 10.99 7.49
C THR A 167 19.38 9.57 7.96
N ILE A 168 19.86 8.60 7.19
CA ILE A 168 19.93 7.18 7.56
C ILE A 168 21.40 6.83 7.66
N ALA A 169 21.85 6.28 8.79
CA ALA A 169 23.20 5.76 8.97
C ALA A 169 23.17 4.27 9.27
N ASP A 170 24.08 3.50 8.72
CA ASP A 170 24.28 2.09 9.04
C ASP A 170 25.26 1.89 10.21
N ASP A 171 25.43 0.65 10.64
CA ASP A 171 26.36 0.24 11.72
C ASP A 171 27.86 0.37 11.32
N ASN A 172 28.19 0.64 10.06
CA ASN A 172 29.56 0.97 9.62
C ASN A 172 29.83 2.47 9.65
N GLY A 173 28.82 3.28 9.97
CA GLY A 173 28.92 4.74 9.98
C GLY A 173 28.72 5.41 8.63
N GLU A 174 28.36 4.66 7.59
CA GLU A 174 27.94 5.22 6.31
C GLU A 174 26.62 5.95 6.49
N THR A 175 26.59 7.22 6.08
CA THR A 175 25.44 8.09 6.28
C THR A 175 24.90 8.60 4.95
N LEU A 176 23.60 8.46 4.74
CA LEU A 176 22.90 8.90 3.54
C LEU A 176 21.82 9.93 3.92
N PRO A 177 21.84 11.15 3.35
CA PRO A 177 20.73 12.08 3.48
C PRO A 177 19.55 11.57 2.67
N VAL A 178 18.34 11.72 3.22
CA VAL A 178 17.08 11.32 2.56
C VAL A 178 16.03 12.41 2.72
N HIS A 179 15.17 12.54 1.71
CA HIS A 179 14.02 13.45 1.74
C HIS A 179 12.77 12.79 1.14
N GLN A 180 11.65 13.44 1.30
CA GLN A 180 10.37 12.96 0.78
C GLN A 180 10.46 12.54 -0.70
N GLY A 181 9.95 11.34 -1.00
CA GLY A 181 9.94 10.72 -2.33
C GLY A 181 11.14 9.82 -2.61
N GLU A 182 12.14 9.78 -1.73
CA GLU A 182 13.30 8.89 -1.91
C GLU A 182 13.08 7.53 -1.25
N THR A 183 13.66 6.52 -1.89
CA THR A 183 13.65 5.13 -1.44
C THR A 183 15.09 4.63 -1.34
N VAL A 184 15.43 4.04 -0.21
CA VAL A 184 16.74 3.49 0.08
C VAL A 184 16.63 1.98 0.29
N LEU A 185 17.47 1.21 -0.41
CA LEU A 185 17.63 -0.22 -0.19
C LEU A 185 18.81 -0.46 0.75
N ILE A 186 18.53 -1.09 1.88
CA ILE A 186 19.51 -1.47 2.90
C ILE A 186 19.77 -2.97 2.77
N PRO A 187 21.01 -3.39 2.56
CA PRO A 187 21.33 -4.81 2.40
C PRO A 187 21.18 -5.58 3.72
N ALA A 188 20.95 -6.90 3.63
CA ALA A 188 20.82 -7.79 4.78
C ALA A 188 22.09 -7.89 5.67
N SER A 189 23.22 -7.35 5.21
CA SER A 189 24.45 -7.28 6.00
C SER A 189 24.45 -6.18 7.06
N ALA A 190 23.56 -5.17 6.96
CA ALA A 190 23.42 -4.13 7.97
C ALA A 190 22.84 -4.72 9.27
N ARG A 191 23.41 -4.33 10.40
CA ARG A 191 23.00 -4.83 11.72
C ARG A 191 22.07 -3.87 12.46
N SER A 192 22.19 -2.58 12.18
CA SER A 192 21.31 -1.54 12.71
C SER A 192 21.23 -0.35 11.76
N LEU A 193 20.19 0.45 11.89
CA LEU A 193 20.01 1.71 11.17
C LEU A 193 19.67 2.81 12.19
N ALA A 194 20.42 3.89 12.15
CA ALA A 194 20.09 5.11 12.88
C ALA A 194 19.39 6.10 11.95
N PHE A 195 18.19 6.52 12.31
CA PHE A 195 17.42 7.55 11.61
C PHE A 195 17.51 8.85 12.40
N THR A 196 17.95 9.92 11.75
CA THR A 196 18.06 11.24 12.39
C THR A 196 17.24 12.25 11.56
N PRO A 197 16.06 12.67 12.06
CA PRO A 197 15.24 13.66 11.37
C PRO A 197 15.87 15.06 11.40
N ASP A 198 15.69 15.82 10.33
CA ASP A 198 15.94 17.27 10.30
C ASP A 198 14.58 17.98 10.53
N GLY A 199 14.24 18.14 11.82
CA GLY A 199 12.93 18.57 12.29
C GLY A 199 11.95 17.41 12.43
N ALA A 200 11.30 17.00 11.34
CA ALA A 200 10.40 15.85 11.31
C ALA A 200 10.62 15.01 10.06
N MET A 201 10.44 13.69 10.18
CA MET A 201 10.58 12.75 9.09
C MET A 201 9.65 11.56 9.29
N LYS A 202 8.91 11.15 8.24
CA LYS A 202 8.16 9.88 8.23
C LYS A 202 8.71 8.94 7.18
N LEU A 203 8.88 7.69 7.60
CA LEU A 203 9.32 6.62 6.71
C LEU A 203 8.42 5.40 6.84
N LEU A 204 8.25 4.71 5.72
CA LEU A 204 7.85 3.31 5.72
C LEU A 204 9.12 2.47 5.64
N THR A 205 9.24 1.47 6.50
CA THR A 205 10.28 0.44 6.39
C THR A 205 9.62 -0.88 6.06
N SER A 206 10.13 -1.58 5.05
CA SER A 206 9.55 -2.86 4.60
C SER A 206 10.65 -3.88 4.36
N TRP A 207 10.38 -5.15 4.71
CA TRP A 207 11.29 -6.28 4.53
C TRP A 207 10.51 -7.55 4.21
N ILE A 208 11.18 -8.57 3.71
CA ILE A 208 10.60 -9.89 3.46
C ILE A 208 10.42 -10.62 4.79
N ALA A 209 9.22 -11.16 5.03
CA ALA A 209 8.87 -11.91 6.24
C ALA A 209 9.47 -13.34 6.21
#